data_21ed0c0275ce682d664a0403a157a4ce
#
_entry.id   21ed0c0275ce682d664a0403a157a4ce
#
_cell.length_a   1.000
_cell.length_b   1.000
_cell.length_c   1.000
_cell.angle_alpha   90.00
_cell.angle_beta   90.00
_cell.angle_gamma   90.00
#
_symmetry.space_group_name_H-M   'P 1'
#
loop_
_entity.id
_entity.type
_entity.pdbx_description
1 polymer ?
#
loop_
_entity_poly.entity_id
_entity_poly.type
_entity_poly.pdbx_seq_one_letter_code
_entity_poly.pdbx_strand_id
1 'polypeptide(L)'
;MTNALDDSKVMEFKMRPFISSWKRLSPELISTAKELLFLIREYGIDKVGEADALKDRVTFFSAVHEGWKLAQHKIAAEVITRLDDIASLKAQSKEFHKQKKSKEKMGVLNEVKIKEYEIKVLRRFIDSIVWVLFNNEHSSIRRLALPDGNDNLSKDNINDSMIAADHINKEPTSIAIISDLTTFVHAGDLVVLKMGKGVALTEVKTGDKNIEFSHAAQFSVESKCEHFDQQFTNGFNEKDIKHYNRTKKQWQRITDITGTINNGSGYDYYHKQQIKIEDENYIPKFYNKDIVDRWRDIKAGKNWSISVIDDCVYVGAYKTTEMGFIGFNSWMDGEGFKGRVFNISDSISQHFVQPLFNLNLPYELIEDIISGDVIIVLCLDCEKFMGLGNKKYPNLLHLAPLPKLFADPNDYFLIGKEAIFSYKNGNMSFIGTGLESRIIFDFQRPENIIDWIYKGSDLYTTPDQKKQFLDAEVIRRHTKRAKKIKNKNAKRSRRANRK
;
A
#
# COMPACT_ATOMS: atom_id res chain seq x y z
N MET A 1 -44.66 3.26 8.60
CA MET A 1 -43.50 3.58 9.46
C MET A 1 -42.26 2.91 8.90
N THR A 2 -41.89 3.27 7.69
CA THR A 2 -40.73 2.76 6.98
C THR A 2 -39.82 3.94 6.72
N ASN A 3 -38.54 3.83 7.05
CA ASN A 3 -37.40 4.57 6.50
C ASN A 3 -36.67 5.65 7.34
N ALA A 4 -37.03 5.98 8.56
CA ALA A 4 -36.21 6.93 9.34
C ALA A 4 -34.79 6.33 9.72
N LEU A 5 -34.67 5.03 9.84
CA LEU A 5 -33.39 4.33 10.09
C LEU A 5 -32.52 4.22 8.82
N ASP A 6 -33.13 4.28 7.65
CA ASP A 6 -32.42 4.19 6.35
C ASP A 6 -31.83 5.56 5.97
N ASP A 7 -32.56 6.65 6.23
CA ASP A 7 -32.12 8.03 5.94
C ASP A 7 -30.92 8.43 6.79
N SER A 8 -30.89 8.04 8.09
CA SER A 8 -29.75 8.29 8.98
C SER A 8 -28.47 7.58 8.51
N LYS A 9 -28.58 6.32 8.08
CA LYS A 9 -27.43 5.54 7.55
C LYS A 9 -26.97 6.07 6.19
N VAL A 10 -27.89 6.49 5.34
CA VAL A 10 -27.58 7.13 4.05
C VAL A 10 -26.85 8.44 4.28
N MET A 11 -27.29 9.25 5.24
CA MET A 11 -26.63 10.50 5.60
C MET A 11 -25.23 10.24 6.18
N GLU A 12 -25.07 9.29 7.09
CA GLU A 12 -23.78 8.89 7.64
C GLU A 12 -22.81 8.42 6.53
N PHE A 13 -23.29 7.63 5.58
CA PHE A 13 -22.51 7.20 4.43
C PHE A 13 -22.06 8.36 3.54
N LYS A 14 -22.95 9.31 3.26
CA LYS A 14 -22.63 10.50 2.46
C LYS A 14 -21.67 11.45 3.17
N MET A 15 -21.72 11.55 4.51
CA MET A 15 -20.80 12.39 5.29
C MET A 15 -19.41 11.77 5.45
N ARG A 16 -19.27 10.46 5.23
CA ARG A 16 -18.04 9.72 5.52
C ARG A 16 -16.77 10.30 4.90
N PRO A 17 -16.75 10.75 3.63
CA PRO A 17 -15.56 11.35 3.04
C PRO A 17 -15.10 12.66 3.70
N PHE A 18 -16.00 13.32 4.41
CA PHE A 18 -15.74 14.60 5.09
C PHE A 18 -15.33 14.44 6.56
N ILE A 19 -15.44 13.24 7.11
CA ILE A 19 -15.01 12.94 8.47
C ILE A 19 -13.57 12.46 8.42
N SER A 20 -12.65 13.24 9.00
CA SER A 20 -11.25 12.80 9.14
C SER A 20 -11.19 11.47 9.89
N SER A 21 -10.51 10.48 9.30
CA SER A 21 -10.26 9.19 9.95
C SER A 21 -9.45 9.35 11.25
N TRP A 22 -8.66 10.39 11.37
CA TRP A 22 -7.86 10.73 12.54
C TRP A 22 -8.71 11.07 13.77
N LYS A 23 -9.89 11.69 13.59
CA LYS A 23 -10.81 12.02 14.70
C LYS A 23 -11.37 10.78 15.44
N ARG A 24 -11.17 9.59 14.89
CA ARG A 24 -11.58 8.31 15.51
C ARG A 24 -10.46 7.65 16.32
N LEU A 25 -9.27 8.20 16.27
CA LEU A 25 -8.09 7.68 16.94
C LEU A 25 -7.89 8.33 18.29
N SER A 26 -7.16 7.65 19.18
CA SER A 26 -6.87 8.20 20.50
C SER A 26 -5.97 9.44 20.41
N PRO A 27 -6.11 10.42 21.33
CA PRO A 27 -5.23 11.57 21.39
C PRO A 27 -3.74 11.17 21.51
N GLU A 28 -3.46 10.07 22.22
CA GLU A 28 -2.12 9.51 22.40
C GLU A 28 -1.54 9.07 21.04
N LEU A 29 -2.34 8.38 20.21
CA LEU A 29 -1.89 7.98 18.88
C LEU A 29 -1.67 9.19 17.96
N ILE A 30 -2.51 10.23 18.06
CA ILE A 30 -2.32 11.47 17.29
C ILE A 30 -0.98 12.12 17.70
N SER A 31 -0.67 12.19 19.00
CA SER A 31 0.62 12.70 19.49
C SER A 31 1.79 11.85 18.97
N THR A 32 1.68 10.54 19.07
CA THR A 32 2.67 9.59 18.52
C THR A 32 2.86 9.77 17.01
N ALA A 33 1.78 9.97 16.26
CA ALA A 33 1.83 10.16 14.80
C ALA A 33 2.58 11.45 14.42
N LYS A 34 2.42 12.53 15.17
CA LYS A 34 3.19 13.78 14.97
C LYS A 34 4.67 13.59 15.24
N GLU A 35 5.00 12.90 16.32
CA GLU A 35 6.39 12.56 16.63
C GLU A 35 7.02 11.67 15.55
N LEU A 36 6.29 10.65 15.07
CA LEU A 36 6.74 9.80 13.97
C LEU A 36 6.92 10.58 12.67
N LEU A 37 6.03 11.52 12.38
CA LEU A 37 6.14 12.40 11.22
C LEU A 37 7.45 13.23 11.29
N PHE A 38 7.76 13.81 12.46
CA PHE A 38 9.01 14.53 12.69
C PHE A 38 10.24 13.62 12.48
N LEU A 39 10.26 12.45 13.11
CA LEU A 39 11.36 11.50 12.99
C LEU A 39 11.65 11.07 11.55
N ILE A 40 10.59 10.91 10.74
CA ILE A 40 10.73 10.42 9.36
C ILE A 40 11.10 11.56 8.40
N ARG A 41 10.63 12.78 8.63
CA ARG A 41 10.78 13.87 7.65
C ARG A 41 11.76 14.95 8.02
N GLU A 42 11.76 15.35 9.28
CA GLU A 42 12.45 16.58 9.71
C GLU A 42 13.71 16.31 10.53
N TYR A 43 13.81 15.16 11.22
CA TYR A 43 14.90 14.82 12.13
C TYR A 43 16.29 15.00 11.51
N GLY A 44 16.47 14.55 10.26
CA GLY A 44 17.76 14.68 9.58
C GLY A 44 18.17 16.14 9.35
N ILE A 45 17.22 16.99 8.94
CA ILE A 45 17.47 18.43 8.70
C ILE A 45 17.63 19.15 10.06
N ASP A 46 16.81 18.84 11.04
CA ASP A 46 16.91 19.42 12.39
C ASP A 46 18.27 19.11 13.02
N LYS A 47 18.77 17.89 12.87
CA LYS A 47 20.05 17.44 13.43
C LYS A 47 21.26 18.09 12.80
N VAL A 48 21.26 18.29 11.47
CA VAL A 48 22.43 18.72 10.69
C VAL A 48 22.33 20.19 10.28
N GLY A 49 21.12 20.71 10.09
CA GLY A 49 20.85 22.01 9.50
C GLY A 49 20.86 22.01 7.96
N GLU A 50 20.03 22.84 7.35
CA GLU A 50 19.86 22.87 5.88
C GLU A 50 21.15 23.19 5.13
N ALA A 51 21.93 24.16 5.63
CA ALA A 51 23.17 24.61 4.99
C ALA A 51 24.24 23.50 4.96
N ASP A 52 24.32 22.70 6.00
CA ASP A 52 25.31 21.64 6.13
C ASP A 52 24.84 20.33 5.48
N ALA A 53 23.53 20.07 5.44
CA ALA A 53 22.94 18.95 4.70
C ALA A 53 23.30 18.97 3.19
N LEU A 54 23.40 20.15 2.59
CA LEU A 54 23.81 20.30 1.19
C LEU A 54 25.32 20.07 0.98
N LYS A 55 26.15 20.32 1.98
CA LYS A 55 27.63 20.21 1.91
C LYS A 55 28.11 18.81 2.23
N ASP A 56 27.54 18.17 3.26
CA ASP A 56 27.92 16.84 3.74
C ASP A 56 26.73 15.88 3.68
N ARG A 57 26.54 15.29 2.50
CA ARG A 57 25.46 14.33 2.26
C ARG A 57 25.56 13.07 3.11
N VAL A 58 26.77 12.63 3.47
CA VAL A 58 26.97 11.40 4.26
C VAL A 58 26.45 11.62 5.68
N THR A 59 26.85 12.71 6.32
CA THR A 59 26.36 13.09 7.64
C THR A 59 24.86 13.30 7.64
N PHE A 60 24.33 13.97 6.62
CA PHE A 60 22.89 14.18 6.48
C PHE A 60 22.12 12.84 6.34
N PHE A 61 22.53 11.95 5.44
CA PHE A 61 21.88 10.65 5.30
C PHE A 61 22.00 9.79 6.56
N SER A 62 23.12 9.86 7.28
CA SER A 62 23.28 9.17 8.55
C SER A 62 22.28 9.68 9.59
N ALA A 63 22.05 10.99 9.66
CA ALA A 63 21.05 11.58 10.54
C ALA A 63 19.60 11.21 10.14
N VAL A 64 19.29 11.20 8.84
CA VAL A 64 18.00 10.71 8.32
C VAL A 64 17.78 9.24 8.74
N HIS A 65 18.78 8.39 8.56
CA HIS A 65 18.69 6.98 8.95
C HIS A 65 18.53 6.83 10.47
N GLU A 66 19.17 7.67 11.28
CA GLU A 66 18.97 7.70 12.73
C GLU A 66 17.50 7.98 13.08
N GLY A 67 16.88 9.01 12.47
CA GLY A 67 15.46 9.31 12.65
C GLY A 67 14.55 8.14 12.27
N TRP A 68 14.85 7.45 11.17
CA TRP A 68 14.08 6.28 10.72
C TRP A 68 14.23 5.08 11.68
N LYS A 69 15.45 4.85 12.24
CA LYS A 69 15.69 3.81 13.26
C LYS A 69 14.87 4.09 14.51
N LEU A 70 14.89 5.33 15.01
CA LEU A 70 14.08 5.76 16.16
C LEU A 70 12.59 5.57 15.90
N ALA A 71 12.10 5.96 14.71
CA ALA A 71 10.70 5.76 14.32
C ALA A 71 10.34 4.27 14.29
N GLN A 72 11.20 3.41 13.72
CA GLN A 72 10.96 1.97 13.68
C GLN A 72 10.85 1.34 15.07
N HIS A 73 11.77 1.67 15.99
CA HIS A 73 11.72 1.20 17.37
C HIS A 73 10.42 1.62 18.06
N LYS A 74 10.04 2.89 17.93
CA LYS A 74 8.80 3.40 18.51
C LYS A 74 7.58 2.70 17.93
N ILE A 75 7.52 2.52 16.61
CA ILE A 75 6.41 1.83 15.94
C ILE A 75 6.34 0.36 16.38
N ALA A 76 7.47 -0.35 16.47
CA ALA A 76 7.49 -1.73 16.94
C ALA A 76 6.91 -1.86 18.36
N ALA A 77 7.33 -1.01 19.30
CA ALA A 77 6.81 -0.99 20.66
C ALA A 77 5.30 -0.72 20.70
N GLU A 78 4.83 0.28 19.95
CA GLU A 78 3.42 0.63 19.85
C GLU A 78 2.57 -0.49 19.21
N VAL A 79 3.10 -1.17 18.18
CA VAL A 79 2.42 -2.31 17.55
C VAL A 79 2.33 -3.49 18.51
N ILE A 80 3.41 -3.82 19.23
CA ILE A 80 3.43 -4.90 20.22
C ILE A 80 2.40 -4.64 21.31
N THR A 81 2.32 -3.44 21.85
CA THR A 81 1.32 -3.05 22.87
C THR A 81 -0.09 -3.28 22.35
N ARG A 82 -0.39 -2.86 21.11
CA ARG A 82 -1.74 -3.05 20.53
C ARG A 82 -2.05 -4.51 20.22
N LEU A 83 -1.06 -5.32 19.90
CA LEU A 83 -1.26 -6.78 19.75
C LEU A 83 -1.65 -7.43 21.07
N ASP A 84 -1.08 -6.98 22.21
CA ASP A 84 -1.47 -7.43 23.54
C ASP A 84 -2.91 -7.00 23.89
N ASP A 85 -3.24 -5.73 23.62
CA ASP A 85 -4.60 -5.22 23.79
C ASP A 85 -5.60 -6.07 22.99
N ILE A 86 -5.30 -6.33 21.71
CA ILE A 86 -6.14 -7.16 20.83
C ILE A 86 -6.30 -8.57 21.38
N ALA A 87 -5.25 -9.19 21.89
CA ALA A 87 -5.30 -10.52 22.46
C ALA A 87 -6.23 -10.55 23.70
N SER A 88 -6.09 -9.56 24.58
CA SER A 88 -6.93 -9.38 25.77
C SER A 88 -8.40 -9.15 25.39
N LEU A 89 -8.68 -8.24 24.48
CA LEU A 89 -10.04 -7.95 23.99
C LEU A 89 -10.67 -9.19 23.31
N LYS A 90 -9.90 -9.95 22.52
CA LYS A 90 -10.39 -11.20 21.90
C LYS A 90 -10.72 -12.26 22.94
N ALA A 91 -9.96 -12.33 24.04
CA ALA A 91 -10.28 -13.23 25.18
C ALA A 91 -11.57 -12.80 25.87
N GLN A 92 -11.73 -11.50 26.16
CA GLN A 92 -12.95 -10.93 26.73
C GLN A 92 -14.19 -11.16 25.83
N SER A 93 -14.04 -10.97 24.53
CA SER A 93 -15.12 -11.26 23.56
C SER A 93 -15.57 -12.72 23.57
N LYS A 94 -14.63 -13.67 23.77
CA LYS A 94 -14.96 -15.10 23.92
C LYS A 94 -15.78 -15.36 25.23
N GLU A 95 -15.45 -14.66 26.30
CA GLU A 95 -16.14 -14.78 27.57
C GLU A 95 -17.58 -14.22 27.50
N PHE A 96 -17.76 -13.03 26.90
CA PHE A 96 -19.11 -12.48 26.63
C PHE A 96 -19.93 -13.39 25.71
N HIS A 97 -19.28 -14.08 24.78
CA HIS A 97 -19.98 -15.07 23.93
C HIS A 97 -20.53 -16.26 24.77
N LYS A 98 -19.73 -16.78 25.69
CA LYS A 98 -20.17 -17.87 26.60
C LYS A 98 -21.33 -17.40 27.50
N GLN A 99 -21.27 -16.17 27.97
CA GLN A 99 -22.29 -15.51 28.80
C GLN A 99 -23.52 -15.05 28.03
N LYS A 100 -23.57 -15.24 26.67
CA LYS A 100 -24.65 -14.79 25.79
C LYS A 100 -24.87 -13.25 25.79
N LYS A 101 -23.87 -12.48 26.17
CA LYS A 101 -23.89 -10.99 26.19
C LYS A 101 -23.49 -10.44 24.83
N SER A 102 -24.46 -10.40 23.87
CA SER A 102 -24.18 -10.07 22.48
C SER A 102 -23.82 -8.59 22.27
N LYS A 103 -24.40 -7.66 23.04
CA LYS A 103 -24.15 -6.23 22.92
C LYS A 103 -22.74 -5.89 23.39
N GLU A 104 -22.32 -6.40 24.53
CA GLU A 104 -20.98 -6.23 25.11
C GLU A 104 -19.91 -6.84 24.20
N LYS A 105 -20.18 -8.03 23.66
CA LYS A 105 -19.32 -8.67 22.66
C LYS A 105 -19.11 -7.78 21.44
N MET A 106 -20.17 -7.15 20.91
CA MET A 106 -20.06 -6.25 19.78
C MET A 106 -19.24 -4.99 20.10
N GLY A 107 -19.40 -4.44 21.32
CA GLY A 107 -18.56 -3.33 21.80
C GLY A 107 -17.08 -3.68 21.74
N VAL A 108 -16.71 -4.79 22.38
CA VAL A 108 -15.30 -5.27 22.39
C VAL A 108 -14.77 -5.57 20.99
N LEU A 109 -15.58 -6.14 20.10
CA LEU A 109 -15.15 -6.38 18.70
C LEU A 109 -14.94 -5.09 17.91
N ASN A 110 -15.66 -4.01 18.24
CA ASN A 110 -15.42 -2.70 17.66
C ASN A 110 -14.10 -2.11 18.16
N GLU A 111 -13.77 -2.27 19.45
CA GLU A 111 -12.47 -1.88 20.00
C GLU A 111 -11.32 -2.62 19.32
N VAL A 112 -11.46 -3.95 19.09
CA VAL A 112 -10.48 -4.72 18.31
C VAL A 112 -10.25 -4.11 16.94
N LYS A 113 -11.32 -3.72 16.21
CA LYS A 113 -11.18 -3.10 14.89
C LYS A 113 -10.48 -1.73 14.94
N ILE A 114 -10.71 -0.95 16.01
CA ILE A 114 -10.00 0.31 16.21
C ILE A 114 -8.51 0.04 16.40
N LYS A 115 -8.13 -0.90 17.26
CA LYS A 115 -6.72 -1.29 17.48
C LYS A 115 -6.06 -1.83 16.20
N GLU A 116 -6.75 -2.67 15.44
CA GLU A 116 -6.27 -3.15 14.13
C GLU A 116 -6.06 -1.98 13.14
N TYR A 117 -6.93 -0.96 13.16
CA TYR A 117 -6.76 0.24 12.35
C TYR A 117 -5.59 1.13 12.85
N GLU A 118 -5.41 1.27 14.16
CA GLU A 118 -4.26 1.98 14.76
C GLU A 118 -2.93 1.33 14.33
N ILE A 119 -2.83 -0.01 14.37
CA ILE A 119 -1.67 -0.75 13.86
C ILE A 119 -1.44 -0.42 12.38
N LYS A 120 -2.49 -0.38 11.57
CA LYS A 120 -2.38 -0.05 10.16
C LYS A 120 -1.82 1.36 9.94
N VAL A 121 -2.29 2.34 10.73
CA VAL A 121 -1.76 3.72 10.69
C VAL A 121 -0.27 3.74 11.00
N LEU A 122 0.16 3.07 12.07
CA LEU A 122 1.57 2.99 12.47
C LEU A 122 2.43 2.36 11.36
N ARG A 123 1.96 1.26 10.78
CA ARG A 123 2.66 0.59 9.66
C ARG A 123 2.83 1.50 8.44
N ARG A 124 1.88 2.39 8.16
CA ARG A 124 1.98 3.35 7.04
C ARG A 124 3.12 4.35 7.21
N PHE A 125 3.58 4.62 8.43
CA PHE A 125 4.81 5.39 8.63
C PHE A 125 6.05 4.60 8.18
N ILE A 126 6.12 3.30 8.47
CA ILE A 126 7.21 2.44 7.94
C ILE A 126 7.11 2.33 6.42
N ASP A 127 5.91 2.19 5.86
CA ASP A 127 5.72 2.21 4.41
C ASP A 127 6.34 3.45 3.77
N SER A 128 6.23 4.62 4.43
CA SER A 128 6.81 5.87 3.94
C SER A 128 8.33 5.78 3.77
N ILE A 129 9.01 5.15 4.73
CA ILE A 129 10.46 4.93 4.66
C ILE A 129 10.77 4.00 3.48
N VAL A 130 10.06 2.88 3.36
CA VAL A 130 10.30 1.91 2.27
C VAL A 130 10.04 2.55 0.90
N TRP A 131 9.00 3.37 0.76
CA TRP A 131 8.75 4.09 -0.48
C TRP A 131 9.92 5.00 -0.86
N VAL A 132 10.49 5.73 0.09
CA VAL A 132 11.68 6.57 -0.15
C VAL A 132 12.88 5.73 -0.55
N LEU A 133 13.11 4.57 0.09
CA LEU A 133 14.19 3.65 -0.26
C LEU A 133 14.12 3.16 -1.71
N PHE A 134 12.93 3.09 -2.28
CA PHE A 134 12.68 2.72 -3.67
C PHE A 134 12.36 3.93 -4.57
N ASN A 135 12.83 5.14 -4.23
CA ASN A 135 12.65 6.38 -5.00
C ASN A 135 11.18 6.69 -5.34
N ASN A 136 10.24 6.24 -4.52
CA ASN A 136 8.79 6.33 -4.76
C ASN A 136 8.32 5.66 -6.08
N GLU A 137 9.05 4.66 -6.55
CA GLU A 137 8.73 3.94 -7.78
C GLU A 137 7.67 2.86 -7.56
N HIS A 138 6.49 3.07 -8.09
CA HIS A 138 5.37 2.11 -8.03
C HIS A 138 5.71 0.72 -8.57
N SER A 139 6.53 0.66 -9.61
CA SER A 139 6.97 -0.60 -10.22
C SER A 139 7.75 -1.45 -9.22
N SER A 140 8.71 -0.87 -8.52
CA SER A 140 9.52 -1.54 -7.49
C SER A 140 8.67 -1.94 -6.27
N ILE A 141 7.84 -1.03 -5.76
CA ILE A 141 6.94 -1.27 -4.61
C ILE A 141 6.00 -2.46 -4.85
N ARG A 142 5.39 -2.55 -6.04
CA ARG A 142 4.48 -3.65 -6.37
C ARG A 142 5.15 -5.02 -6.41
N ARG A 143 6.47 -5.10 -6.66
CA ARG A 143 7.22 -6.38 -6.67
C ARG A 143 7.39 -6.95 -5.27
N LEU A 144 7.39 -6.11 -4.24
CA LEU A 144 7.54 -6.54 -2.84
C LEU A 144 6.30 -7.25 -2.30
N ALA A 145 5.14 -7.06 -2.92
CA ALA A 145 3.90 -7.69 -2.52
C ALA A 145 3.73 -9.08 -3.12
N LEU A 146 3.17 -9.99 -2.35
CA LEU A 146 2.83 -11.35 -2.76
C LEU A 146 1.31 -11.58 -2.67
N PRO A 147 0.70 -12.32 -3.62
CA PRO A 147 -0.75 -12.56 -3.62
C PRO A 147 -1.25 -13.33 -2.40
N ASP A 148 -0.40 -14.17 -1.83
CA ASP A 148 -0.67 -15.01 -0.66
C ASP A 148 0.05 -14.47 0.59
N GLY A 149 0.48 -13.21 0.56
CA GLY A 149 1.11 -12.54 1.70
C GLY A 149 0.21 -12.61 2.94
N ASN A 150 0.79 -13.04 4.04
CA ASN A 150 0.05 -13.26 5.28
C ASN A 150 0.36 -12.10 6.23
N ASP A 151 -0.65 -11.30 6.53
CA ASP A 151 -0.56 -10.18 7.47
C ASP A 151 -0.57 -10.60 8.94
N ASN A 152 -0.11 -11.81 9.26
CA ASN A 152 -0.08 -12.30 10.64
C ASN A 152 1.10 -11.69 11.39
N LEU A 153 0.89 -10.52 11.96
CA LEU A 153 1.83 -9.92 12.89
C LEU A 153 1.97 -10.78 14.14
N SER A 154 3.21 -11.06 14.53
CA SER A 154 3.57 -11.80 15.74
C SER A 154 4.62 -11.01 16.51
N LYS A 155 4.47 -10.95 17.84
CA LYS A 155 5.45 -10.28 18.71
C LYS A 155 6.83 -10.88 18.59
N ASP A 156 6.90 -12.21 18.54
CA ASP A 156 8.17 -12.93 18.45
C ASP A 156 8.90 -12.60 17.15
N ASN A 157 8.18 -12.60 16.01
CA ASN A 157 8.76 -12.24 14.73
C ASN A 157 9.26 -10.79 14.70
N ILE A 158 8.49 -9.85 15.27
CA ILE A 158 8.89 -8.44 15.35
C ILE A 158 10.17 -8.31 16.20
N ASN A 159 10.24 -8.98 17.35
CA ASN A 159 11.41 -8.92 18.24
C ASN A 159 12.65 -9.54 17.59
N ASP A 160 12.54 -10.71 16.97
CA ASP A 160 13.64 -11.38 16.28
C ASP A 160 14.15 -10.52 15.11
N SER A 161 13.24 -9.95 14.33
CA SER A 161 13.58 -9.05 13.22
C SER A 161 14.18 -7.74 13.71
N MET A 162 13.75 -7.22 14.87
CA MET A 162 14.34 -6.02 15.48
C MET A 162 15.80 -6.26 15.87
N ILE A 163 16.11 -7.37 16.53
CA ILE A 163 17.48 -7.74 16.90
C ILE A 163 18.38 -7.79 15.65
N ALA A 164 17.89 -8.42 14.59
CA ALA A 164 18.63 -8.52 13.33
C ALA A 164 18.80 -7.16 12.65
N ALA A 165 17.74 -6.34 12.62
CA ALA A 165 17.78 -4.98 12.08
C ALA A 165 18.78 -4.10 12.87
N ASP A 166 18.77 -4.17 14.19
CA ASP A 166 19.68 -3.40 15.04
C ASP A 166 21.13 -3.79 14.82
N HIS A 167 21.40 -5.08 14.55
CA HIS A 167 22.76 -5.51 14.20
C HIS A 167 23.26 -4.84 12.90
N ILE A 168 22.43 -4.81 11.86
CA ILE A 168 22.74 -4.15 10.57
C ILE A 168 22.84 -2.62 10.78
N ASN A 169 21.94 -2.06 11.57
CA ASN A 169 21.80 -0.64 11.85
C ASN A 169 22.97 -0.04 12.69
N LYS A 170 23.90 -0.87 13.22
CA LYS A 170 25.15 -0.39 13.83
C LYS A 170 26.04 0.33 12.82
N GLU A 171 25.94 -0.01 11.54
CA GLU A 171 26.65 0.69 10.47
C GLU A 171 25.90 1.98 10.13
N PRO A 172 26.51 3.19 10.28
CA PRO A 172 25.80 4.46 10.09
C PRO A 172 25.23 4.67 8.69
N THR A 173 25.84 4.03 7.66
CA THR A 173 25.46 4.15 6.26
C THR A 173 24.46 3.06 5.83
N SER A 174 24.02 2.21 6.77
CA SER A 174 23.05 1.14 6.52
C SER A 174 21.74 1.43 7.26
N ILE A 175 20.63 1.03 6.64
CA ILE A 175 19.32 0.99 7.27
C ILE A 175 18.64 -0.33 6.95
N ALA A 176 18.13 -1.01 7.98
CA ALA A 176 17.34 -2.23 7.87
C ALA A 176 15.92 -1.94 8.40
N ILE A 177 14.94 -2.16 7.55
CA ILE A 177 13.52 -1.96 7.86
C ILE A 177 12.84 -3.33 7.95
N ILE A 178 12.07 -3.54 9.01
CA ILE A 178 11.34 -4.79 9.27
C ILE A 178 10.14 -4.87 8.33
N SER A 179 10.11 -5.93 7.50
CA SER A 179 9.05 -6.16 6.51
C SER A 179 7.68 -6.32 7.16
N ASP A 180 7.57 -7.04 8.28
CA ASP A 180 6.33 -7.24 9.03
C ASP A 180 5.72 -5.92 9.56
N LEU A 181 6.54 -4.88 9.76
CA LEU A 181 6.07 -3.55 10.11
C LEU A 181 5.62 -2.72 8.90
N THR A 182 5.66 -3.25 7.69
CA THR A 182 5.07 -2.62 6.49
C THR A 182 3.71 -3.22 6.15
N THR A 183 2.90 -2.54 5.33
CA THR A 183 1.60 -3.07 4.91
C THR A 183 1.65 -3.87 3.61
N PHE A 184 2.78 -3.90 2.90
CA PHE A 184 2.86 -4.48 1.55
C PHE A 184 4.13 -5.29 1.27
N VAL A 185 5.18 -5.22 2.09
CA VAL A 185 6.37 -6.05 1.88
C VAL A 185 6.12 -7.44 2.43
N HIS A 186 6.04 -8.41 1.53
CA HIS A 186 5.79 -9.82 1.86
C HIS A 186 6.96 -10.72 1.44
N ALA A 187 8.06 -10.14 0.96
CA ALA A 187 9.25 -10.85 0.54
C ALA A 187 10.42 -10.50 1.45
N GLY A 188 10.95 -11.51 2.15
CA GLY A 188 12.00 -11.33 3.16
C GLY A 188 11.49 -10.72 4.46
N ASP A 189 12.27 -10.87 5.51
CA ASP A 189 11.96 -10.35 6.84
C ASP A 189 12.47 -8.91 7.02
N LEU A 190 13.52 -8.49 6.28
CA LEU A 190 14.09 -7.16 6.29
C LEU A 190 14.29 -6.60 4.88
N VAL A 191 14.01 -5.30 4.72
CA VAL A 191 14.45 -4.47 3.60
C VAL A 191 15.70 -3.73 4.05
N VAL A 192 16.84 -3.94 3.39
CA VAL A 192 18.12 -3.37 3.77
C VAL A 192 18.62 -2.45 2.66
N LEU A 193 18.91 -1.20 3.00
CA LEU A 193 19.69 -0.30 2.15
C LEU A 193 21.09 -0.18 2.75
N LYS A 194 22.10 -0.37 1.89
CA LYS A 194 23.49 -0.03 2.19
C LYS A 194 23.95 1.01 1.18
N MET A 195 24.43 2.15 1.68
CA MET A 195 24.89 3.23 0.82
C MET A 195 25.94 2.73 -0.19
N GLY A 196 25.74 3.02 -1.48
CA GLY A 196 26.58 2.56 -2.58
C GLY A 196 26.35 1.11 -3.04
N LYS A 197 25.49 0.33 -2.37
CA LYS A 197 25.17 -1.06 -2.75
C LYS A 197 23.72 -1.30 -3.17
N GLY A 198 22.84 -0.28 -3.02
CA GLY A 198 21.43 -0.39 -3.35
C GLY A 198 20.61 -1.09 -2.27
N VAL A 199 19.37 -1.46 -2.62
CA VAL A 199 18.41 -2.13 -1.74
C VAL A 199 18.49 -3.64 -1.91
N ALA A 200 18.44 -4.36 -0.79
CA ALA A 200 18.39 -5.82 -0.74
C ALA A 200 17.27 -6.29 0.18
N LEU A 201 16.78 -7.49 -0.05
CA LEU A 201 15.87 -8.20 0.84
C LEU A 201 16.63 -9.32 1.55
N THR A 202 16.34 -9.59 2.81
CA THR A 202 16.96 -10.66 3.56
C THR A 202 16.00 -11.38 4.47
N GLU A 203 16.31 -12.64 4.80
CA GLU A 203 15.58 -13.47 5.75
C GLU A 203 16.30 -13.49 7.09
N VAL A 204 15.55 -13.43 8.17
CA VAL A 204 16.05 -13.62 9.54
C VAL A 204 15.75 -15.04 9.95
N LYS A 205 16.76 -15.76 10.40
CA LYS A 205 16.63 -17.15 10.87
C LYS A 205 17.22 -17.28 12.26
N THR A 206 16.47 -17.91 13.14
CA THR A 206 16.86 -18.22 14.51
C THR A 206 17.04 -19.74 14.67
N GLY A 207 18.04 -20.13 15.45
CA GLY A 207 18.43 -21.53 15.69
C GLY A 207 19.37 -22.09 14.60
N ASP A 208 20.37 -22.83 15.07
CA ASP A 208 21.53 -23.28 14.27
C ASP A 208 21.12 -24.00 12.97
N LYS A 209 20.14 -24.89 13.06
CA LYS A 209 19.65 -25.65 11.90
C LYS A 209 18.97 -24.74 10.85
N ASN A 210 18.22 -23.74 11.30
CA ASN A 210 17.57 -22.80 10.38
C ASN A 210 18.61 -21.90 9.70
N ILE A 211 19.64 -21.49 10.44
CA ILE A 211 20.76 -20.70 9.93
C ILE A 211 21.55 -21.52 8.90
N GLU A 212 21.88 -22.76 9.22
CA GLU A 212 22.55 -23.68 8.30
C GLU A 212 21.75 -23.88 7.00
N PHE A 213 20.46 -24.17 7.12
CA PHE A 213 19.57 -24.32 5.96
C PHE A 213 19.44 -23.03 5.14
N SER A 214 19.46 -21.88 5.79
CA SER A 214 19.42 -20.59 5.11
C SER A 214 20.67 -20.33 4.30
N HIS A 215 21.86 -20.55 4.87
CA HIS A 215 23.13 -20.38 4.16
C HIS A 215 23.26 -21.37 2.99
N ALA A 216 22.91 -22.62 3.22
CA ALA A 216 22.94 -23.64 2.16
C ALA A 216 21.94 -23.31 1.03
N ALA A 217 20.74 -22.87 1.38
CA ALA A 217 19.73 -22.47 0.40
C ALA A 217 20.15 -21.24 -0.40
N GLN A 218 20.72 -20.23 0.25
CA GLN A 218 21.29 -19.05 -0.42
C GLN A 218 22.38 -19.46 -1.41
N PHE A 219 23.36 -20.22 -0.95
CA PHE A 219 24.44 -20.71 -1.81
C PHE A 219 23.91 -21.51 -3.01
N SER A 220 22.94 -22.40 -2.78
CA SER A 220 22.32 -23.18 -3.84
C SER A 220 21.65 -22.31 -4.90
N VAL A 221 20.92 -21.28 -4.49
CA VAL A 221 20.23 -20.34 -5.40
C VAL A 221 21.22 -19.48 -6.19
N GLU A 222 22.27 -18.98 -5.53
CA GLU A 222 23.30 -18.14 -6.15
C GLU A 222 24.19 -18.94 -7.12
N SER A 223 24.63 -20.15 -6.73
CA SER A 223 25.48 -21.00 -7.54
C SER A 223 24.74 -21.73 -8.66
N LYS A 224 23.42 -21.90 -8.54
CA LYS A 224 22.56 -22.71 -9.42
C LYS A 224 23.06 -24.17 -9.57
N CYS A 225 23.68 -24.70 -8.52
CA CYS A 225 24.27 -26.02 -8.52
C CYS A 225 23.29 -27.08 -8.00
N GLU A 226 22.71 -27.88 -8.89
CA GLU A 226 21.78 -28.97 -8.50
C GLU A 226 22.51 -30.09 -7.71
N HIS A 227 23.81 -30.34 -7.99
CA HIS A 227 24.61 -31.32 -7.27
C HIS A 227 24.80 -30.96 -5.80
N PHE A 228 24.90 -29.68 -5.48
CA PHE A 228 24.99 -29.20 -4.10
C PHE A 228 23.77 -29.61 -3.27
N ASP A 229 22.56 -29.43 -3.81
CA ASP A 229 21.34 -29.79 -3.09
C ASP A 229 21.29 -31.29 -2.76
N GLN A 230 21.68 -32.14 -3.71
CA GLN A 230 21.69 -33.58 -3.49
C GLN A 230 22.69 -33.98 -2.41
N GLN A 231 23.88 -33.37 -2.41
CA GLN A 231 24.92 -33.64 -1.39
C GLN A 231 24.50 -33.11 -0.02
N PHE A 232 23.98 -31.86 0.05
CA PHE A 232 23.58 -31.22 1.30
C PHE A 232 22.43 -31.94 1.97
N THR A 233 21.45 -32.43 1.22
CA THR A 233 20.27 -33.11 1.77
C THR A 233 20.49 -34.62 1.96
N ASN A 234 21.65 -35.15 1.62
CA ASN A 234 21.96 -36.58 1.78
C ASN A 234 21.92 -36.96 3.25
N GLY A 235 21.12 -37.96 3.58
CA GLY A 235 20.92 -38.43 4.96
C GLY A 235 19.87 -37.62 5.78
N PHE A 236 19.25 -36.60 5.22
CA PHE A 236 18.19 -35.89 5.91
C PHE A 236 16.88 -36.69 5.92
N ASN A 237 16.11 -36.56 6.99
CA ASN A 237 14.75 -37.09 7.02
C ASN A 237 13.79 -36.23 6.16
N GLU A 238 12.62 -36.79 5.85
CA GLU A 238 11.63 -36.13 4.96
C GLU A 238 11.18 -34.75 5.45
N LYS A 239 11.11 -34.54 6.78
CA LYS A 239 10.71 -33.25 7.39
C LYS A 239 11.79 -32.20 7.13
N ASP A 240 13.05 -32.55 7.24
CA ASP A 240 14.17 -31.66 7.02
C ASP A 240 14.33 -31.30 5.55
N ILE A 241 14.17 -32.26 4.64
CA ILE A 241 14.14 -32.02 3.19
C ILE A 241 13.01 -31.05 2.84
N LYS A 242 11.80 -31.25 3.37
CA LYS A 242 10.68 -30.31 3.14
C LYS A 242 10.98 -28.92 3.69
N HIS A 243 11.64 -28.84 4.84
CA HIS A 243 12.04 -27.56 5.42
C HIS A 243 13.09 -26.86 4.58
N TYR A 244 14.17 -27.55 4.21
CA TYR A 244 15.19 -27.00 3.33
C TYR A 244 14.62 -26.50 1.99
N ASN A 245 13.80 -27.31 1.33
CA ASN A 245 13.15 -26.93 0.08
C ASN A 245 12.24 -25.69 0.22
N ARG A 246 11.60 -25.51 1.37
CA ARG A 246 10.82 -24.29 1.66
C ARG A 246 11.74 -23.07 1.79
N THR A 247 12.84 -23.20 2.51
CA THR A 247 13.85 -22.14 2.69
C THR A 247 14.49 -21.77 1.35
N LYS A 248 14.83 -22.75 0.52
CA LYS A 248 15.35 -22.51 -0.83
C LYS A 248 14.37 -21.74 -1.70
N LYS A 249 13.06 -22.07 -1.66
CA LYS A 249 12.03 -21.31 -2.37
C LYS A 249 11.90 -19.87 -1.88
N GLN A 250 12.11 -19.61 -0.60
CA GLN A 250 12.13 -18.24 -0.06
C GLN A 250 13.30 -17.45 -0.64
N TRP A 251 14.53 -18.01 -0.60
CA TRP A 251 15.72 -17.39 -1.18
C TRP A 251 15.60 -17.17 -2.69
N GLN A 252 15.09 -18.14 -3.44
CA GLN A 252 14.85 -17.98 -4.88
C GLN A 252 13.92 -16.79 -5.15
N ARG A 253 12.85 -16.68 -4.37
CA ARG A 253 11.89 -15.57 -4.52
C ARG A 253 12.53 -14.21 -4.23
N ILE A 254 13.32 -14.12 -3.16
CA ILE A 254 14.06 -12.89 -2.81
C ILE A 254 15.01 -12.50 -3.93
N THR A 255 15.78 -13.46 -4.42
CA THR A 255 16.76 -13.25 -5.51
C THR A 255 16.05 -12.79 -6.80
N ASP A 256 14.94 -13.44 -7.16
CA ASP A 256 14.17 -13.08 -8.36
C ASP A 256 13.56 -11.67 -8.24
N ILE A 257 12.98 -11.32 -7.08
CA ILE A 257 12.41 -10.00 -6.84
C ILE A 257 13.50 -8.92 -6.88
N THR A 258 14.59 -9.12 -6.15
CA THR A 258 15.72 -8.18 -6.12
C THR A 258 16.34 -8.03 -7.51
N GLY A 259 16.53 -9.16 -8.23
CA GLY A 259 17.00 -9.17 -9.62
C GLY A 259 16.05 -8.41 -10.56
N THR A 260 14.74 -8.59 -10.41
CA THR A 260 13.74 -7.88 -11.23
C THR A 260 13.77 -6.37 -10.99
N ILE A 261 13.89 -5.95 -9.73
CA ILE A 261 13.99 -4.52 -9.36
C ILE A 261 15.29 -3.91 -9.91
N ASN A 262 16.42 -4.58 -9.73
CA ASN A 262 17.73 -4.03 -10.10
C ASN A 262 17.98 -4.05 -11.62
N ASN A 263 17.48 -5.07 -12.33
CA ASN A 263 17.72 -5.27 -13.75
C ASN A 263 16.57 -4.78 -14.65
N GLY A 264 15.47 -4.31 -14.03
CA GLY A 264 14.28 -3.87 -14.77
C GLY A 264 13.52 -4.99 -15.49
N SER A 265 13.88 -6.27 -15.28
CA SER A 265 13.18 -7.41 -15.90
C SER A 265 13.33 -8.67 -15.05
N GLY A 266 12.28 -9.51 -15.05
CA GLY A 266 12.28 -10.76 -14.31
C GLY A 266 10.88 -11.30 -14.04
N TYR A 267 10.77 -12.25 -13.09
CA TYR A 267 9.49 -12.86 -12.75
C TYR A 267 8.74 -12.07 -11.70
N ASP A 268 7.49 -11.67 -12.05
CA ASP A 268 6.57 -11.03 -11.12
C ASP A 268 5.72 -12.06 -10.39
N TYR A 269 6.00 -12.24 -9.11
CA TYR A 269 5.25 -13.18 -8.26
C TYR A 269 3.79 -12.75 -8.00
N TYR A 270 3.49 -11.45 -8.04
CA TYR A 270 2.12 -10.96 -7.86
C TYR A 270 1.24 -11.33 -9.07
N HIS A 271 1.72 -11.03 -10.28
CA HIS A 271 1.01 -11.35 -11.52
C HIS A 271 1.34 -12.73 -12.09
N LYS A 272 2.35 -13.43 -11.54
CA LYS A 272 2.83 -14.77 -11.96
C LYS A 272 3.25 -14.84 -13.43
N GLN A 273 3.99 -13.82 -13.87
CA GLN A 273 4.46 -13.72 -15.26
C GLN A 273 5.83 -13.07 -15.35
N GLN A 274 6.52 -13.28 -16.48
CA GLN A 274 7.70 -12.51 -16.83
C GLN A 274 7.30 -11.08 -17.16
N ILE A 275 8.04 -10.12 -16.62
CA ILE A 275 7.82 -8.71 -16.86
C ILE A 275 9.11 -8.02 -17.28
N LYS A 276 8.96 -6.92 -17.98
CA LYS A 276 9.99 -5.92 -18.20
C LYS A 276 9.48 -4.61 -17.65
N ILE A 277 10.22 -4.04 -16.71
CA ILE A 277 10.02 -2.67 -16.24
C ILE A 277 10.72 -1.82 -17.29
N GLU A 278 9.96 -1.18 -18.16
CA GLU A 278 10.55 -0.28 -19.14
C GLU A 278 10.90 1.03 -18.45
N ASP A 279 12.07 1.59 -18.76
CA ASP A 279 12.38 2.97 -18.46
C ASP A 279 11.41 3.84 -19.24
N GLU A 280 10.31 4.17 -18.60
CA GLU A 280 9.33 5.05 -19.17
C GLU A 280 9.97 6.45 -19.25
N ASN A 281 10.12 6.99 -20.45
CA ASN A 281 10.35 8.41 -20.67
C ASN A 281 9.13 9.24 -20.19
N TYR A 282 8.57 8.85 -19.06
CA TYR A 282 7.42 9.44 -18.42
C TYR A 282 7.86 10.17 -17.16
N ILE A 283 7.83 11.49 -17.24
CA ILE A 283 8.06 12.34 -16.06
C ILE A 283 6.69 12.72 -15.51
N PRO A 284 6.29 12.17 -14.35
CA PRO A 284 5.01 12.49 -13.74
C PRO A 284 4.96 13.97 -13.35
N LYS A 285 3.86 14.64 -13.69
CA LYS A 285 3.54 15.99 -13.22
C LYS A 285 2.50 15.89 -12.11
N PHE A 286 2.66 16.70 -11.08
CA PHE A 286 1.83 16.65 -9.88
C PHE A 286 1.07 17.97 -9.70
N TYR A 287 -0.08 17.89 -8.99
CA TYR A 287 -0.88 19.05 -8.61
C TYR A 287 -0.85 19.32 -7.10
N ASN A 288 0.14 18.79 -6.38
CA ASN A 288 0.33 19.04 -4.95
C ASN A 288 0.41 20.54 -4.60
N LYS A 289 0.94 21.39 -5.49
CA LYS A 289 0.93 22.85 -5.31
C LYS A 289 -0.50 23.38 -5.17
N ASP A 290 -1.42 22.89 -5.98
CA ASP A 290 -2.84 23.31 -5.90
C ASP A 290 -3.46 22.97 -4.53
N ILE A 291 -3.11 21.80 -3.96
CA ILE A 291 -3.52 21.41 -2.61
C ILE A 291 -2.92 22.33 -1.56
N VAL A 292 -1.63 22.63 -1.66
CA VAL A 292 -0.92 23.54 -0.75
C VAL A 292 -1.52 24.94 -0.79
N ASP A 293 -1.84 25.44 -1.97
CA ASP A 293 -2.47 26.78 -2.11
C ASP A 293 -3.87 26.81 -1.48
N ARG A 294 -4.66 25.73 -1.59
CA ARG A 294 -5.98 25.63 -0.89
C ARG A 294 -5.81 25.58 0.61
N TRP A 295 -4.82 24.83 1.12
CA TRP A 295 -4.50 24.81 2.54
C TRP A 295 -4.04 26.19 3.04
N ARG A 296 -3.20 26.91 2.32
CA ARG A 296 -2.76 28.26 2.68
C ARG A 296 -3.93 29.24 2.79
N ASP A 297 -4.92 29.10 1.93
CA ASP A 297 -6.17 29.86 2.03
C ASP A 297 -6.89 29.63 3.36
N ILE A 298 -6.92 28.36 3.85
CA ILE A 298 -7.50 28.02 5.17
C ILE A 298 -6.65 28.64 6.29
N LYS A 299 -5.33 28.55 6.22
CA LYS A 299 -4.43 29.16 7.21
C LYS A 299 -4.56 30.69 7.23
N ALA A 300 -4.86 31.32 6.11
CA ALA A 300 -5.15 32.75 5.99
C ALA A 300 -6.54 33.15 6.51
N GLY A 301 -7.30 32.22 7.09
CA GLY A 301 -8.58 32.49 7.74
C GLY A 301 -9.83 32.22 6.90
N LYS A 302 -9.68 31.70 5.65
CA LYS A 302 -10.85 31.25 4.88
C LYS A 302 -11.42 29.97 5.52
N ASN A 303 -12.71 29.80 5.42
CA ASN A 303 -13.38 28.60 5.92
C ASN A 303 -13.34 27.44 4.93
N TRP A 304 -13.15 27.75 3.65
CA TRP A 304 -13.06 26.79 2.56
C TRP A 304 -12.27 27.39 1.39
N SER A 305 -11.68 26.52 0.59
CA SER A 305 -11.03 26.86 -0.68
C SER A 305 -11.13 25.70 -1.64
N ILE A 306 -11.39 25.97 -2.92
CA ILE A 306 -11.64 24.97 -3.95
C ILE A 306 -10.82 25.26 -5.21
N SER A 307 -10.52 24.21 -5.97
CA SER A 307 -9.91 24.33 -7.31
C SER A 307 -10.29 23.13 -8.18
N VAL A 308 -10.19 23.32 -9.50
CA VAL A 308 -10.36 22.26 -10.49
C VAL A 308 -9.03 22.05 -11.20
N ILE A 309 -8.61 20.80 -11.34
CA ILE A 309 -7.37 20.40 -12.00
C ILE A 309 -7.73 19.71 -13.31
N ASP A 310 -7.15 20.15 -14.42
CA ASP A 310 -7.33 19.57 -15.74
C ASP A 310 -8.82 19.31 -16.08
N ASP A 311 -9.71 20.22 -15.67
CA ASP A 311 -11.17 20.18 -15.83
C ASP A 311 -11.88 18.95 -15.25
N CYS A 312 -11.19 18.01 -14.62
CA CYS A 312 -11.77 16.74 -14.19
C CYS A 312 -11.48 16.32 -12.74
N VAL A 313 -10.51 16.95 -12.04
CA VAL A 313 -10.28 16.69 -10.60
C VAL A 313 -10.71 17.89 -9.79
N TYR A 314 -11.64 17.66 -8.87
CA TYR A 314 -12.14 18.65 -7.94
C TYR A 314 -11.41 18.50 -6.61
N VAL A 315 -10.82 19.59 -6.13
CA VAL A 315 -10.08 19.66 -4.86
C VAL A 315 -10.75 20.68 -3.96
N GLY A 316 -11.12 20.26 -2.75
CA GLY A 316 -11.65 21.14 -1.72
C GLY A 316 -10.87 21.01 -0.41
N ALA A 317 -10.50 22.15 0.17
CA ALA A 317 -9.97 22.25 1.52
C ALA A 317 -11.00 22.96 2.42
N TYR A 318 -11.26 22.39 3.60
CA TYR A 318 -12.32 22.86 4.51
C TYR A 318 -11.83 22.83 5.95
N LYS A 319 -12.32 23.80 6.73
CA LYS A 319 -12.00 23.91 8.15
C LYS A 319 -12.81 22.94 9.02
N THR A 320 -14.04 22.61 8.62
CA THR A 320 -14.92 21.69 9.36
C THR A 320 -15.58 20.65 8.46
N THR A 321 -16.02 19.56 9.08
CA THR A 321 -16.73 18.47 8.41
C THR A 321 -18.02 18.95 7.73
N GLU A 322 -18.78 19.79 8.42
CA GLU A 322 -20.07 20.31 7.96
C GLU A 322 -19.88 21.19 6.72
N MET A 323 -18.88 22.08 6.77
CA MET A 323 -18.54 22.93 5.63
C MET A 323 -18.08 22.11 4.42
N GLY A 324 -17.28 21.07 4.66
CA GLY A 324 -16.87 20.14 3.62
C GLY A 324 -18.07 19.44 2.99
N PHE A 325 -18.93 18.85 3.81
CA PHE A 325 -20.08 18.09 3.32
C PHE A 325 -21.05 18.97 2.52
N ILE A 326 -21.46 20.11 3.05
CA ILE A 326 -22.42 21.00 2.38
C ILE A 326 -21.76 21.67 1.18
N GLY A 327 -20.60 22.31 1.38
CA GLY A 327 -19.96 23.13 0.36
C GLY A 327 -19.47 22.31 -0.83
N PHE A 328 -18.83 21.16 -0.59
CA PHE A 328 -18.30 20.33 -1.67
C PHE A 328 -19.43 19.70 -2.50
N ASN A 329 -20.45 19.14 -1.84
CA ASN A 329 -21.57 18.52 -2.54
C ASN A 329 -22.37 19.57 -3.34
N SER A 330 -22.64 20.74 -2.75
CA SER A 330 -23.35 21.83 -3.47
C SER A 330 -22.55 22.31 -4.68
N TRP A 331 -21.24 22.39 -4.57
CA TRP A 331 -20.37 22.75 -5.68
C TRP A 331 -20.39 21.67 -6.77
N MET A 332 -20.24 20.38 -6.40
CA MET A 332 -20.34 19.27 -7.34
C MET A 332 -21.68 19.24 -8.08
N ASP A 333 -22.79 19.43 -7.35
CA ASP A 333 -24.14 19.44 -7.93
C ASP A 333 -24.30 20.62 -8.90
N GLY A 334 -23.81 21.80 -8.52
CA GLY A 334 -23.87 23.01 -9.35
C GLY A 334 -23.07 22.89 -10.66
N GLU A 335 -21.94 22.19 -10.62
CA GLU A 335 -21.10 21.91 -11.80
C GLU A 335 -21.53 20.68 -12.60
N GLY A 336 -22.55 19.96 -12.14
CA GLY A 336 -22.98 18.70 -12.74
C GLY A 336 -21.94 17.59 -12.67
N PHE A 337 -21.06 17.64 -11.67
CA PHE A 337 -19.93 16.76 -11.51
C PHE A 337 -20.35 15.38 -11.01
N LYS A 338 -19.84 14.32 -11.62
CA LYS A 338 -20.17 12.95 -11.27
C LYS A 338 -18.91 12.15 -10.93
N GLY A 339 -18.74 11.80 -9.66
CA GLY A 339 -17.59 11.03 -9.23
C GLY A 339 -17.66 10.61 -7.77
N ARG A 340 -16.70 9.80 -7.35
CA ARG A 340 -16.55 9.41 -5.95
C ARG A 340 -15.71 10.44 -5.21
N VAL A 341 -16.19 10.82 -4.02
CA VAL A 341 -15.47 11.74 -3.14
C VAL A 341 -14.55 10.95 -2.23
N PHE A 342 -13.30 11.38 -2.14
CA PHE A 342 -12.26 10.80 -1.31
C PHE A 342 -11.72 11.82 -0.32
N ASN A 343 -11.49 11.40 0.92
CA ASN A 343 -10.65 12.14 1.85
C ASN A 343 -9.18 11.76 1.60
N ILE A 344 -8.29 12.72 1.64
CA ILE A 344 -6.84 12.45 1.49
C ILE A 344 -6.36 11.41 2.52
N SER A 345 -6.93 11.39 3.72
CA SER A 345 -6.64 10.43 4.77
C SER A 345 -7.04 8.99 4.42
N ASP A 346 -7.89 8.77 3.41
CA ASP A 346 -8.29 7.43 2.97
C ASP A 346 -7.11 6.67 2.33
N SER A 347 -6.03 7.39 1.93
CA SER A 347 -4.75 6.81 1.48
C SER A 347 -4.14 5.84 2.49
N ILE A 348 -4.42 6.00 3.80
CA ILE A 348 -3.99 5.06 4.85
C ILE A 348 -4.49 3.64 4.58
N SER A 349 -5.64 3.49 3.94
CA SER A 349 -6.22 2.19 3.63
C SER A 349 -5.77 1.59 2.30
N GLN A 350 -4.97 2.31 1.52
CA GLN A 350 -4.51 1.91 0.18
C GLN A 350 -3.05 1.44 0.22
N HIS A 351 -2.77 0.15 0.00
CA HIS A 351 -1.42 -0.43 0.15
C HIS A 351 -0.42 0.01 -0.93
N PHE A 352 -0.90 0.26 -2.16
CA PHE A 352 -0.05 0.58 -3.32
C PHE A 352 -0.10 2.04 -3.74
N VAL A 353 -0.47 2.91 -2.81
CA VAL A 353 -0.46 4.37 -2.96
C VAL A 353 0.67 4.91 -2.12
N GLN A 354 1.31 5.95 -2.59
CA GLN A 354 2.34 6.64 -1.82
C GLN A 354 1.74 7.08 -0.47
N PRO A 355 2.35 6.74 0.67
CA PRO A 355 1.83 7.13 1.96
C PRO A 355 1.74 8.65 2.12
N LEU A 356 0.68 9.13 2.79
CA LEU A 356 0.48 10.56 3.09
C LEU A 356 1.73 11.22 3.69
N PHE A 357 2.46 10.46 4.53
CA PHE A 357 3.57 10.97 5.32
C PHE A 357 4.84 11.26 4.51
N ASN A 358 4.97 10.75 3.29
CA ASN A 358 6.09 11.06 2.39
C ASN A 358 5.67 11.73 1.08
N LEU A 359 4.39 12.15 0.96
CA LEU A 359 3.96 12.99 -0.14
C LEU A 359 4.72 14.33 -0.12
N ASN A 360 4.93 14.88 -1.31
CA ASN A 360 5.57 16.21 -1.45
C ASN A 360 4.58 17.33 -1.06
N LEU A 361 4.27 17.37 0.24
CA LEU A 361 3.45 18.38 0.90
C LEU A 361 4.24 19.00 2.07
N PRO A 362 3.99 20.26 2.45
CA PRO A 362 4.60 20.85 3.66
C PRO A 362 4.35 19.98 4.90
N TYR A 363 5.33 19.97 5.80
CA TYR A 363 5.23 19.25 7.07
C TYR A 363 3.97 19.66 7.85
N GLU A 364 3.75 20.97 7.98
CA GLU A 364 2.64 21.55 8.73
C GLU A 364 1.28 21.20 8.13
N LEU A 365 1.20 21.02 6.80
CA LEU A 365 -0.05 20.58 6.17
C LEU A 365 -0.38 19.14 6.58
N ILE A 366 0.60 18.25 6.61
CA ILE A 366 0.38 16.86 7.03
C ILE A 366 0.03 16.82 8.52
N GLU A 367 0.66 17.66 9.33
CA GLU A 367 0.35 17.80 10.76
C GLU A 367 -1.10 18.30 10.98
N ASP A 368 -1.55 19.31 10.23
CA ASP A 368 -2.93 19.81 10.27
C ASP A 368 -3.93 18.71 9.84
N ILE A 369 -3.59 17.86 8.86
CA ILE A 369 -4.42 16.72 8.46
C ILE A 369 -4.50 15.69 9.59
N ILE A 370 -3.38 15.36 10.24
CA ILE A 370 -3.33 14.42 11.37
C ILE A 370 -4.14 14.97 12.55
N SER A 371 -4.04 16.26 12.84
CA SER A 371 -4.82 16.94 13.89
C SER A 371 -6.31 17.04 13.56
N GLY A 372 -6.68 16.91 12.28
CA GLY A 372 -8.03 17.16 11.80
C GLY A 372 -8.43 18.65 11.74
N ASP A 373 -7.41 19.53 11.69
CA ASP A 373 -7.58 20.99 11.59
C ASP A 373 -7.91 21.42 10.16
N VAL A 374 -7.60 20.57 9.19
CA VAL A 374 -8.00 20.73 7.79
C VAL A 374 -8.53 19.43 7.23
N ILE A 375 -9.59 19.52 6.44
CA ILE A 375 -10.18 18.41 5.68
C ILE A 375 -9.93 18.68 4.22
N ILE A 376 -9.21 17.76 3.55
CA ILE A 376 -8.97 17.84 2.11
C ILE A 376 -9.73 16.71 1.46
N VAL A 377 -10.61 17.05 0.54
CA VAL A 377 -11.42 16.13 -0.23
C VAL A 377 -11.16 16.30 -1.72
N LEU A 378 -11.16 15.18 -2.42
CA LEU A 378 -10.90 15.12 -3.84
C LEU A 378 -11.98 14.28 -4.52
N CYS A 379 -12.28 14.62 -5.77
CA CYS A 379 -13.17 13.83 -6.60
C CYS A 379 -12.69 13.86 -8.04
N LEU A 380 -12.64 12.68 -8.69
CA LEU A 380 -12.33 12.56 -10.10
C LEU A 380 -13.63 12.32 -10.87
N ASP A 381 -13.94 13.24 -11.80
CA ASP A 381 -15.01 13.05 -12.78
C ASP A 381 -14.48 12.18 -13.92
N CYS A 382 -14.91 10.95 -13.94
CA CYS A 382 -14.45 9.98 -14.91
C CYS A 382 -14.96 10.29 -16.33
N GLU A 383 -16.14 10.89 -16.48
CA GLU A 383 -16.68 11.30 -17.79
C GLU A 383 -15.84 12.46 -18.37
N LYS A 384 -15.53 13.46 -17.53
CA LYS A 384 -14.64 14.58 -17.92
C LYS A 384 -13.21 14.10 -18.18
N PHE A 385 -12.69 13.16 -17.38
CA PHE A 385 -11.39 12.53 -17.62
C PHE A 385 -11.31 11.86 -19.00
N MET A 386 -12.33 11.08 -19.36
CA MET A 386 -12.42 10.47 -20.68
C MET A 386 -12.53 11.51 -21.79
N GLY A 387 -13.34 12.55 -21.55
CA GLY A 387 -13.49 13.68 -22.48
C GLY A 387 -12.16 14.39 -22.73
N LEU A 388 -11.38 14.65 -21.67
CA LEU A 388 -10.03 15.21 -21.75
C LEU A 388 -9.09 14.32 -22.59
N GLY A 389 -9.12 13.00 -22.32
CA GLY A 389 -8.33 12.02 -23.06
C GLY A 389 -8.66 11.98 -24.55
N ASN A 390 -9.94 11.96 -24.88
CA ASN A 390 -10.40 11.90 -26.28
C ASN A 390 -10.27 13.24 -27.02
N LYS A 391 -10.28 14.37 -26.30
CA LYS A 391 -9.94 15.68 -26.86
C LYS A 391 -8.46 15.75 -27.26
N LYS A 392 -7.57 15.21 -26.44
CA LYS A 392 -6.12 15.22 -26.66
C LYS A 392 -5.70 14.16 -27.69
N TYR A 393 -6.25 12.96 -27.56
CA TYR A 393 -5.98 11.82 -28.43
C TYR A 393 -7.31 11.23 -28.90
N PRO A 394 -7.78 11.57 -30.11
CA PRO A 394 -9.10 11.13 -30.59
C PRO A 394 -9.28 9.61 -30.51
N ASN A 395 -10.40 9.18 -29.93
CA ASN A 395 -10.76 7.77 -29.76
C ASN A 395 -9.79 6.95 -28.90
N LEU A 396 -9.09 7.58 -27.93
CA LEU A 396 -8.19 6.87 -27.03
C LEU A 396 -8.95 6.08 -25.95
N LEU A 397 -9.95 6.71 -25.30
CA LEU A 397 -10.63 6.17 -24.14
C LEU A 397 -12.09 5.82 -24.45
N HIS A 398 -12.49 4.62 -24.06
CA HIS A 398 -13.83 4.08 -24.27
C HIS A 398 -14.35 3.40 -23.02
N LEU A 399 -15.67 3.11 -23.01
CA LEU A 399 -16.33 2.28 -22.00
C LEU A 399 -16.77 0.96 -22.60
N ALA A 400 -16.60 -0.11 -21.86
CA ALA A 400 -17.17 -1.40 -22.18
C ALA A 400 -17.50 -2.20 -20.92
N PRO A 401 -18.52 -3.07 -20.98
CA PRO A 401 -18.76 -4.05 -19.94
C PRO A 401 -17.52 -4.92 -19.74
N LEU A 402 -17.13 -5.15 -18.47
CA LEU A 402 -16.05 -6.08 -18.17
C LEU A 402 -16.42 -7.49 -18.68
N PRO A 403 -15.58 -8.12 -19.49
CA PRO A 403 -15.78 -9.52 -19.87
C PRO A 403 -15.88 -10.39 -18.62
N LYS A 404 -16.84 -11.33 -18.58
CA LYS A 404 -17.05 -12.26 -17.44
C LYS A 404 -15.80 -13.07 -17.06
N LEU A 405 -14.83 -13.12 -17.95
CA LEU A 405 -13.54 -13.76 -17.77
C LEU A 405 -12.55 -12.92 -16.92
N PHE A 406 -12.67 -11.61 -16.83
CA PHE A 406 -11.77 -10.78 -16.02
C PHE A 406 -12.16 -10.85 -14.55
N ALA A 407 -11.14 -10.92 -13.69
CA ALA A 407 -11.27 -11.34 -12.31
C ALA A 407 -12.16 -10.41 -11.46
N ASP A 408 -11.61 -9.55 -10.68
CA ASP A 408 -12.35 -8.74 -9.72
C ASP A 408 -12.71 -7.39 -10.37
N PRO A 409 -13.98 -6.95 -10.38
CA PRO A 409 -14.34 -5.61 -10.83
C PRO A 409 -13.55 -4.51 -10.11
N ASN A 410 -13.11 -4.76 -8.88
CA ASN A 410 -12.30 -3.82 -8.11
C ASN A 410 -10.88 -3.62 -8.65
N ASP A 411 -10.42 -4.48 -9.57
CA ASP A 411 -9.11 -4.32 -10.21
C ASP A 411 -9.15 -3.30 -11.37
N TYR A 412 -10.33 -2.83 -11.78
CA TYR A 412 -10.53 -1.99 -12.96
C TYR A 412 -11.14 -0.63 -12.62
N PHE A 413 -10.78 0.37 -13.40
CA PHE A 413 -11.34 1.70 -13.29
C PHE A 413 -12.73 1.73 -13.92
N LEU A 414 -13.77 1.82 -13.08
CA LEU A 414 -15.16 1.66 -13.49
C LEU A 414 -15.93 2.98 -13.43
N ILE A 415 -16.79 3.18 -14.43
CA ILE A 415 -17.90 4.12 -14.40
C ILE A 415 -19.20 3.30 -14.35
N GLY A 416 -19.84 3.27 -13.19
CA GLY A 416 -21.00 2.38 -12.97
C GLY A 416 -20.60 0.92 -13.07
N LYS A 417 -21.07 0.22 -14.13
CA LYS A 417 -20.78 -1.20 -14.39
C LYS A 417 -19.81 -1.41 -15.55
N GLU A 418 -19.36 -0.36 -16.19
CA GLU A 418 -18.49 -0.41 -17.36
C GLU A 418 -17.08 0.01 -16.98
N ALA A 419 -16.09 -0.63 -17.58
CA ALA A 419 -14.68 -0.32 -17.37
C ALA A 419 -14.17 0.61 -18.46
N ILE A 420 -13.29 1.53 -18.06
CA ILE A 420 -12.54 2.35 -18.99
C ILE A 420 -11.46 1.47 -19.64
N PHE A 421 -11.35 1.56 -20.94
CA PHE A 421 -10.23 0.97 -21.68
C PHE A 421 -9.64 1.96 -22.66
N SER A 422 -8.36 1.78 -22.96
CA SER A 422 -7.67 2.50 -24.04
C SER A 422 -7.71 1.67 -25.33
N TYR A 423 -7.88 2.36 -26.45
CA TYR A 423 -7.84 1.76 -27.79
C TYR A 423 -6.83 2.51 -28.64
N LYS A 424 -5.84 1.77 -29.16
CA LYS A 424 -4.82 2.34 -30.06
C LYS A 424 -4.29 1.26 -30.99
N ASN A 425 -4.16 1.56 -32.28
CA ASN A 425 -3.57 0.66 -33.29
C ASN A 425 -4.18 -0.77 -33.30
N GLY A 426 -5.49 -0.89 -33.08
CA GLY A 426 -6.16 -2.21 -33.01
C GLY A 426 -6.04 -2.92 -31.67
N ASN A 427 -5.31 -2.37 -30.70
CA ASN A 427 -5.13 -2.93 -29.36
C ASN A 427 -6.09 -2.29 -28.36
N MET A 428 -6.67 -3.12 -27.50
CA MET A 428 -7.54 -2.70 -26.41
C MET A 428 -6.91 -3.10 -25.07
N SER A 429 -6.77 -2.13 -24.16
CA SER A 429 -6.24 -2.37 -22.80
C SER A 429 -7.16 -1.76 -21.75
N PHE A 430 -7.70 -2.58 -20.85
CA PHE A 430 -8.50 -2.11 -19.73
C PHE A 430 -7.63 -1.38 -18.71
N ILE A 431 -8.13 -0.26 -18.24
CA ILE A 431 -7.41 0.59 -17.27
C ILE A 431 -7.71 0.09 -15.85
N GLY A 432 -6.65 -0.15 -15.08
CA GLY A 432 -6.76 -0.57 -13.68
C GLY A 432 -7.05 0.59 -12.72
N THR A 433 -7.66 0.28 -11.56
CA THR A 433 -7.93 1.23 -10.48
C THR A 433 -6.68 1.94 -9.97
N GLY A 434 -5.49 1.38 -10.17
CA GLY A 434 -4.23 2.02 -9.79
C GLY A 434 -4.01 3.39 -10.44
N LEU A 435 -4.63 3.68 -11.61
CA LEU A 435 -4.55 5.00 -12.22
C LEU A 435 -5.42 6.03 -11.51
N GLU A 436 -6.66 5.67 -11.10
CA GLU A 436 -7.49 6.52 -10.26
C GLU A 436 -6.74 6.88 -8.96
N SER A 437 -6.13 5.88 -8.32
CA SER A 437 -5.36 6.07 -7.10
C SER A 437 -4.17 7.01 -7.29
N ARG A 438 -3.46 6.93 -8.41
CA ARG A 438 -2.36 7.85 -8.73
C ARG A 438 -2.85 9.29 -8.89
N ILE A 439 -4.00 9.48 -9.52
CA ILE A 439 -4.59 10.82 -9.66
C ILE A 439 -5.00 11.36 -8.29
N ILE A 440 -5.75 10.57 -7.50
CA ILE A 440 -6.37 11.03 -6.26
C ILE A 440 -5.38 11.11 -5.08
N PHE A 441 -4.52 10.12 -4.90
CA PHE A 441 -3.66 10.01 -3.70
C PHE A 441 -2.20 10.35 -3.94
N ASP A 442 -1.68 10.16 -5.16
CA ASP A 442 -0.32 10.56 -5.51
C ASP A 442 -0.29 11.93 -6.20
N PHE A 443 -1.45 12.55 -6.41
CA PHE A 443 -1.62 13.89 -7.01
C PHE A 443 -1.05 14.02 -8.42
N GLN A 444 -1.00 12.93 -9.19
CA GLN A 444 -0.57 12.99 -10.57
C GLN A 444 -1.63 13.68 -11.44
N ARG A 445 -1.19 14.59 -12.31
CA ARG A 445 -2.11 15.31 -13.19
C ARG A 445 -2.81 14.35 -14.16
N PRO A 446 -4.16 14.44 -14.28
CA PRO A 446 -4.94 13.66 -15.23
C PRO A 446 -4.41 13.72 -16.66
N GLU A 447 -4.08 14.91 -17.13
CA GLU A 447 -3.55 15.11 -18.47
C GLU A 447 -2.24 14.33 -18.70
N ASN A 448 -1.38 14.26 -17.69
CA ASN A 448 -0.13 13.55 -17.76
C ASN A 448 -0.34 12.01 -17.69
N ILE A 449 -1.32 11.53 -16.93
CA ILE A 449 -1.74 10.13 -16.93
C ILE A 449 -2.29 9.72 -18.31
N ILE A 450 -3.05 10.59 -18.98
CA ILE A 450 -3.54 10.35 -20.34
C ILE A 450 -2.36 10.21 -21.32
N ASP A 451 -1.33 11.06 -21.21
CA ASP A 451 -0.10 10.94 -22.02
C ASP A 451 0.58 9.59 -21.80
N TRP A 452 0.65 9.14 -20.56
CA TRP A 452 1.22 7.86 -20.21
C TRP A 452 0.39 6.68 -20.78
N ILE A 453 -0.94 6.74 -20.68
CA ILE A 453 -1.83 5.74 -21.29
C ILE A 453 -1.60 5.67 -22.80
N TYR A 454 -1.53 6.83 -23.47
CA TYR A 454 -1.31 6.89 -24.92
C TYR A 454 0.04 6.30 -25.33
N LYS A 455 1.12 6.57 -24.59
CA LYS A 455 2.44 6.00 -24.83
C LYS A 455 2.49 4.51 -24.52
N GLY A 456 1.94 4.09 -23.38
CA GLY A 456 1.93 2.70 -22.91
C GLY A 456 1.09 1.77 -23.79
N SER A 457 0.11 2.29 -24.51
CA SER A 457 -0.73 1.49 -25.43
C SER A 457 0.05 0.85 -26.61
N ASP A 458 1.27 1.28 -26.88
CA ASP A 458 2.14 0.69 -27.87
C ASP A 458 2.91 -0.56 -27.37
N LEU A 459 2.98 -0.75 -26.04
CA LEU A 459 3.84 -1.76 -25.40
C LEU A 459 3.23 -3.17 -25.36
N TYR A 460 1.92 -3.31 -25.58
CA TYR A 460 1.17 -4.60 -25.46
C TYR A 460 0.80 -5.19 -26.81
N THR A 461 1.76 -5.31 -27.73
CA THR A 461 1.41 -5.43 -29.15
C THR A 461 1.61 -6.78 -29.83
N THR A 462 2.02 -7.85 -29.15
CA THR A 462 2.08 -9.15 -29.82
C THR A 462 0.89 -10.05 -29.47
N PRO A 463 0.29 -10.76 -30.46
CA PRO A 463 -0.77 -11.74 -30.25
C PRO A 463 -0.40 -12.82 -29.23
N ASP A 464 0.90 -13.21 -29.18
CA ASP A 464 1.40 -14.22 -28.27
C ASP A 464 1.45 -13.75 -26.82
N GLN A 465 1.81 -12.50 -26.56
CA GLN A 465 1.76 -11.91 -25.21
C GLN A 465 0.31 -11.81 -24.71
N LYS A 466 -0.62 -11.47 -25.60
CA LYS A 466 -2.05 -11.41 -25.29
C LYS A 466 -2.62 -12.80 -24.98
N LYS A 467 -2.17 -13.82 -25.69
CA LYS A 467 -2.54 -15.22 -25.45
C LYS A 467 -1.97 -15.74 -24.13
N GLN A 468 -0.70 -15.48 -23.86
CA GLN A 468 -0.06 -15.86 -22.58
C GLN A 468 -0.73 -15.20 -21.38
N PHE A 469 -1.11 -13.92 -21.49
CA PHE A 469 -1.85 -13.21 -20.44
C PHE A 469 -3.22 -13.84 -20.20
N LEU A 470 -3.98 -14.17 -21.25
CA LEU A 470 -5.27 -14.82 -21.15
C LEU A 470 -5.16 -16.23 -20.57
N ASP A 471 -4.15 -17.00 -20.96
CA ASP A 471 -3.91 -18.35 -20.46
C ASP A 471 -3.52 -18.34 -18.98
N ALA A 472 -2.64 -17.43 -18.57
CA ALA A 472 -2.26 -17.25 -17.17
C ALA A 472 -3.47 -16.84 -16.30
N GLU A 473 -4.34 -15.98 -16.81
CA GLU A 473 -5.55 -15.54 -16.11
C GLU A 473 -6.56 -16.69 -15.96
N VAL A 474 -6.73 -17.53 -16.98
CA VAL A 474 -7.57 -18.73 -16.93
C VAL A 474 -7.07 -19.72 -15.86
N ILE A 475 -5.74 -19.97 -15.82
CA ILE A 475 -5.10 -20.84 -14.82
C ILE A 475 -5.33 -20.31 -13.41
N ARG A 476 -5.11 -19.00 -13.19
CA ARG A 476 -5.34 -18.35 -11.89
C ARG A 476 -6.77 -18.52 -11.39
N ARG A 477 -7.78 -18.45 -12.29
CA ARG A 477 -9.20 -18.64 -11.94
C ARG A 477 -9.53 -20.06 -11.57
N HIS A 478 -9.01 -21.03 -12.34
CA HIS A 478 -9.18 -22.43 -12.01
C HIS A 478 -8.61 -22.74 -10.62
N THR A 479 -7.44 -22.20 -10.31
CA THR A 479 -6.79 -22.36 -9.00
C THR A 479 -7.60 -21.72 -7.86
N LYS A 480 -8.10 -20.47 -8.04
CA LYS A 480 -8.97 -19.80 -7.05
C LYS A 480 -10.28 -20.57 -6.85
N ARG A 481 -10.89 -21.07 -7.93
CA ARG A 481 -12.14 -21.86 -7.87
C ARG A 481 -11.93 -23.19 -7.16
N ALA A 482 -10.85 -23.90 -7.44
CA ALA A 482 -10.46 -25.13 -6.77
C ALA A 482 -10.21 -24.93 -5.26
N LYS A 483 -9.48 -23.86 -4.88
CA LYS A 483 -9.24 -23.47 -3.48
C LYS A 483 -10.55 -23.14 -2.74
N LYS A 484 -11.48 -22.43 -3.40
CA LYS A 484 -12.81 -22.12 -2.84
C LYS A 484 -13.67 -23.38 -2.63
N ILE A 485 -13.64 -24.33 -3.58
CA ILE A 485 -14.32 -25.63 -3.45
C ILE A 485 -13.70 -26.45 -2.34
N LYS A 486 -12.36 -26.53 -2.27
CA LYS A 486 -11.63 -27.26 -1.20
C LYS A 486 -11.97 -26.70 0.19
N ASN A 487 -12.00 -25.36 0.35
CA ASN A 487 -12.37 -24.72 1.61
C ASN A 487 -13.85 -24.95 1.98
N LYS A 488 -14.75 -24.96 0.99
CA LYS A 488 -16.18 -25.28 1.20
C LYS A 488 -16.38 -26.73 1.65
N ASN A 489 -15.65 -27.66 1.05
CA ASN A 489 -15.70 -29.08 1.40
C ASN A 489 -15.09 -29.34 2.79
N ALA A 490 -13.95 -28.73 3.12
CA ALA A 490 -13.35 -28.79 4.44
C ALA A 490 -14.29 -28.23 5.52
N LYS A 491 -15.03 -27.16 5.23
CA LYS A 491 -16.02 -26.57 6.14
C LYS A 491 -17.25 -27.47 6.32
N ARG A 492 -17.67 -28.19 5.28
CA ARG A 492 -18.74 -29.19 5.33
C ARG A 492 -18.31 -30.41 6.15
N SER A 493 -17.11 -30.94 5.92
CA SER A 493 -16.56 -32.07 6.64
C SER A 493 -16.44 -31.78 8.16
N ARG A 494 -15.89 -30.58 8.51
CA ARG A 494 -15.82 -30.13 9.92
C ARG A 494 -17.20 -29.99 10.60
N ARG A 495 -18.24 -29.63 9.84
CA ARG A 495 -19.62 -29.56 10.35
C ARG A 495 -20.24 -30.95 10.51
N ALA A 496 -19.94 -31.90 9.62
CA ALA A 496 -20.40 -33.28 9.73
C ALA A 496 -19.77 -34.02 10.94
N ASN A 497 -18.48 -33.75 11.19
CA ASN A 497 -17.75 -34.37 12.33
C ASN A 497 -18.06 -33.71 13.70
N ARG A 498 -18.92 -32.68 13.74
CA ARG A 498 -19.39 -32.04 14.99
C ARG A 498 -20.81 -32.42 15.36
N LYS A 499 -21.48 -33.25 14.55
CA LYS A 499 -22.71 -33.95 14.89
C LYS A 499 -22.38 -35.37 15.34
#